data_a709cdbaada65656933ae5d88c884e17
#
_entry.id   a709cdbaada65656933ae5d88c884e17
#
_cell.length_a   1.000
_cell.length_b   1.000
_cell.length_c   1.000
_cell.angle_alpha   90.00
_cell.angle_beta   90.00
_cell.angle_gamma   90.00
#
_symmetry.space_group_name_H-M   'P 1'
#
loop_
_entity.id
_entity.type
_entity.pdbx_description
1 polymer ?
#
loop_
_entity_poly.entity_id
_entity_poly.type
_entity_poly.pdbx_seq_one_letter_code
_entity_poly.pdbx_strand_id
1 'polypeptide(L)'
;MKILFIGGTGLISSACSELALASGHELYILNRSLSTKYPLPAGAILLKGDIHADEAHLASLLADQHFDMVVDWIAYTVEDVERDIRLFSGRINQFVFISSASAYQKPPKYYLITEETPLENPFWKYSRDKITCENRLMQEYHDHKFPVTIIRPSLTYGPSQIPLIGASWAHPYAVVDRMKRGEKVIVPGDGTSLWVLTWNADFARGLAGLLGNEKAIGEAFQITSDEVLSWDQIFLETYQALGV
;
A
#
# COMPACT_ATOMS: atom_id res chain seq x y z
N MET A 1 -7.98 -19.59 -3.19
CA MET A 1 -6.54 -19.41 -3.50
C MET A 1 -5.77 -19.37 -2.20
N LYS A 2 -4.52 -19.80 -2.22
CA LYS A 2 -3.58 -19.70 -1.11
C LYS A 2 -2.70 -18.48 -1.29
N ILE A 3 -2.83 -17.49 -0.42
CA ILE A 3 -2.23 -16.16 -0.57
C ILE A 3 -1.25 -15.90 0.57
N LEU A 4 -0.07 -15.40 0.25
CA LEU A 4 0.88 -14.89 1.23
C LEU A 4 0.86 -13.35 1.23
N PHE A 5 0.63 -12.74 2.38
CA PHE A 5 0.89 -11.33 2.62
C PHE A 5 2.18 -11.15 3.42
N ILE A 6 3.17 -10.50 2.82
CA ILE A 6 4.36 -10.05 3.51
C ILE A 6 4.02 -8.69 4.15
N GLY A 7 3.88 -8.68 5.47
CA GLY A 7 3.25 -7.57 6.22
C GLY A 7 1.82 -7.90 6.63
N GLY A 8 0.80 -7.35 5.99
CA GLY A 8 -0.61 -7.74 6.19
C GLY A 8 -1.32 -7.19 7.43
N THR A 9 -0.62 -6.51 8.33
CA THR A 9 -1.17 -5.94 9.58
C THR A 9 -0.89 -4.43 9.69
N GLY A 10 -1.06 -3.70 8.60
CA GLY A 10 -0.98 -2.24 8.52
C GLY A 10 -2.34 -1.61 8.21
N LEU A 11 -2.36 -0.28 8.05
CA LEU A 11 -3.59 0.49 7.78
C LEU A 11 -4.36 -0.03 6.54
N ILE A 12 -3.67 -0.23 5.44
CA ILE A 12 -4.26 -0.68 4.17
C ILE A 12 -4.42 -2.20 4.20
N SER A 13 -3.33 -2.88 4.55
CA SER A 13 -3.26 -4.33 4.45
C SER A 13 -4.20 -5.07 5.40
N SER A 14 -4.59 -4.48 6.56
CA SER A 14 -5.55 -5.12 7.47
C SER A 14 -6.93 -5.30 6.82
N ALA A 15 -7.45 -4.27 6.16
CA ALA A 15 -8.73 -4.36 5.44
C ALA A 15 -8.64 -5.35 4.27
N CYS A 16 -7.51 -5.40 3.57
CA CYS A 16 -7.27 -6.37 2.50
C CYS A 16 -7.19 -7.80 3.05
N SER A 17 -6.57 -7.99 4.22
CA SER A 17 -6.50 -9.30 4.89
C SER A 17 -7.88 -9.80 5.31
N GLU A 18 -8.70 -8.93 5.91
CA GLU A 18 -10.08 -9.25 6.29
C GLU A 18 -10.93 -9.62 5.08
N LEU A 19 -10.83 -8.85 3.99
CA LEU A 19 -11.59 -9.13 2.77
C LEU A 19 -11.14 -10.41 2.08
N ALA A 20 -9.84 -10.71 2.04
CA ALA A 20 -9.31 -11.95 1.49
C ALA A 20 -9.86 -13.17 2.22
N LEU A 21 -9.89 -13.13 3.56
CA LEU A 21 -10.49 -14.20 4.38
C LEU A 21 -12.00 -14.32 4.17
N ALA A 22 -12.72 -13.19 4.14
CA ALA A 22 -14.16 -13.17 3.90
C ALA A 22 -14.53 -13.71 2.51
N SER A 23 -13.61 -13.58 1.54
CA SER A 23 -13.74 -14.14 0.19
C SER A 23 -13.38 -15.63 0.09
N GLY A 24 -13.07 -16.28 1.23
CA GLY A 24 -12.77 -17.71 1.29
C GLY A 24 -11.35 -18.08 0.84
N HIS A 25 -10.41 -17.13 0.83
CA HIS A 25 -9.02 -17.42 0.56
C HIS A 25 -8.30 -17.96 1.80
N GLU A 26 -7.34 -18.85 1.60
CA GLU A 26 -6.41 -19.29 2.63
C GLU A 26 -5.29 -18.26 2.73
N LEU A 27 -5.32 -17.43 3.78
CA LEU A 27 -4.41 -16.31 3.95
C LEU A 27 -3.30 -16.62 4.95
N TYR A 28 -2.07 -16.54 4.47
CA TYR A 28 -0.85 -16.55 5.27
C TYR A 28 -0.32 -15.13 5.44
N ILE A 29 0.11 -14.79 6.64
CA ILE A 29 0.73 -13.49 6.92
C ILE A 29 2.12 -13.72 7.49
N LEU A 30 3.13 -13.26 6.74
CA LEU A 30 4.52 -13.23 7.19
C LEU A 30 4.80 -11.90 7.87
N ASN A 31 5.00 -11.92 9.18
CA ASN A 31 5.39 -10.74 9.95
C ASN A 31 6.10 -11.10 11.24
N ARG A 32 6.66 -10.09 11.92
CA ARG A 32 7.38 -10.23 13.20
C ARG A 32 6.47 -10.36 14.41
N SER A 33 5.16 -10.16 14.27
CA SER A 33 4.17 -10.12 15.37
C SER A 33 4.53 -9.12 16.50
N LEU A 34 5.10 -7.96 16.14
CA LEU A 34 5.48 -6.93 17.11
C LEU A 34 4.44 -5.83 17.25
N SER A 35 3.59 -5.62 16.24
CA SER A 35 2.55 -4.58 16.26
C SER A 35 1.29 -5.07 16.95
N THR A 36 0.77 -4.24 17.87
CA THR A 36 -0.52 -4.46 18.53
C THR A 36 -1.63 -3.58 17.94
N LYS A 37 -1.28 -2.65 17.04
CA LYS A 37 -2.23 -1.68 16.48
C LYS A 37 -3.28 -2.35 15.57
N TYR A 38 -2.82 -3.34 14.80
CA TYR A 38 -3.68 -4.16 13.95
C TYR A 38 -3.41 -5.62 14.30
N PRO A 39 -4.33 -6.30 14.99
CA PRO A 39 -4.16 -7.71 15.34
C PRO A 39 -4.19 -8.59 14.09
N LEU A 40 -3.65 -9.79 14.20
CA LEU A 40 -3.78 -10.80 13.16
C LEU A 40 -5.27 -11.10 12.95
N PRO A 41 -5.81 -11.00 11.73
CA PRO A 41 -7.22 -11.31 11.48
C PRO A 41 -7.55 -12.76 11.81
N ALA A 42 -8.73 -12.98 12.37
CA ALA A 42 -9.21 -14.33 12.71
C ALA A 42 -9.30 -15.19 11.43
N GLY A 43 -8.66 -16.34 11.45
CA GLY A 43 -8.56 -17.25 10.29
C GLY A 43 -7.30 -17.10 9.47
N ALA A 44 -6.50 -16.06 9.66
CA ALA A 44 -5.19 -15.96 9.01
C ALA A 44 -4.15 -16.87 9.69
N ILE A 45 -3.28 -17.47 8.90
CA ILE A 45 -2.18 -18.31 9.36
C ILE A 45 -0.91 -17.47 9.48
N LEU A 46 -0.38 -17.37 10.69
CA LEU A 46 0.84 -16.61 10.95
C LEU A 46 2.08 -17.42 10.56
N LEU A 47 2.87 -16.88 9.65
CA LEU A 47 4.27 -17.24 9.46
C LEU A 47 5.13 -16.21 10.21
N LYS A 48 5.58 -16.57 11.41
CA LYS A 48 6.37 -15.65 12.23
C LYS A 48 7.79 -15.55 11.70
N GLY A 49 8.15 -14.40 11.14
CA GLY A 49 9.48 -14.15 10.60
C GLY A 49 9.69 -12.66 10.28
N ASP A 50 10.94 -12.29 10.09
CA ASP A 50 11.33 -10.98 9.59
C ASP A 50 11.79 -11.13 8.14
N ILE A 51 11.09 -10.49 7.21
CA ILE A 51 11.44 -10.52 5.79
C ILE A 51 12.83 -9.91 5.51
N HIS A 52 13.31 -9.04 6.38
CA HIS A 52 14.65 -8.44 6.28
C HIS A 52 15.73 -9.25 7.03
N ALA A 53 15.37 -10.40 7.60
CA ALA A 53 16.32 -11.30 8.24
C ALA A 53 17.10 -12.13 7.21
N ASP A 54 17.84 -13.12 7.71
CA ASP A 54 18.58 -14.06 6.87
C ASP A 54 17.69 -14.75 5.84
N GLU A 55 18.03 -14.59 4.58
CA GLU A 55 17.31 -15.15 3.42
C GLU A 55 17.23 -16.69 3.49
N ALA A 56 18.25 -17.36 4.03
CA ALA A 56 18.24 -18.80 4.20
C ALA A 56 17.17 -19.26 5.20
N HIS A 57 16.96 -18.49 6.27
CA HIS A 57 15.86 -18.75 7.21
C HIS A 57 14.49 -18.55 6.55
N LEU A 58 14.32 -17.49 5.77
CA LEU A 58 13.07 -17.25 5.01
C LEU A 58 12.81 -18.34 3.99
N ALA A 59 13.83 -18.73 3.23
CA ALA A 59 13.73 -19.83 2.28
C ALA A 59 13.30 -21.15 2.96
N SER A 60 13.85 -21.44 4.14
CA SER A 60 13.44 -22.60 4.95
C SER A 60 12.00 -22.49 5.44
N LEU A 61 11.57 -21.31 5.92
CA LEU A 61 10.19 -21.05 6.38
C LEU A 61 9.17 -21.23 5.25
N LEU A 62 9.56 -20.93 4.02
CA LEU A 62 8.72 -21.00 2.84
C LEU A 62 8.91 -22.29 2.00
N ALA A 63 9.85 -23.17 2.38
CA ALA A 63 10.26 -24.32 1.56
C ALA A 63 9.10 -25.28 1.22
N ASP A 64 8.29 -25.60 2.23
CA ASP A 64 7.16 -26.54 2.10
C ASP A 64 5.84 -25.82 1.74
N GLN A 65 5.89 -24.52 1.47
CA GLN A 65 4.72 -23.72 1.13
C GLN A 65 4.67 -23.45 -0.36
N HIS A 66 3.51 -23.67 -0.93
CA HIS A 66 3.20 -23.25 -2.29
C HIS A 66 2.06 -22.22 -2.23
N PHE A 67 2.28 -21.02 -2.76
CA PHE A 67 1.30 -19.95 -2.80
C PHE A 67 0.86 -19.72 -4.24
N ASP A 68 -0.45 -19.47 -4.43
CA ASP A 68 -0.94 -18.99 -5.71
C ASP A 68 -0.44 -17.56 -5.95
N MET A 69 -0.36 -16.76 -4.89
CA MET A 69 0.02 -15.36 -4.98
C MET A 69 0.75 -14.88 -3.73
N VAL A 70 1.58 -13.84 -3.95
CA VAL A 70 2.26 -13.10 -2.90
C VAL A 70 1.96 -11.62 -3.05
N VAL A 71 1.63 -10.94 -1.95
CA VAL A 71 1.48 -9.48 -1.89
C VAL A 71 2.50 -8.94 -0.91
N ASP A 72 3.45 -8.11 -1.38
CA ASP A 72 4.40 -7.47 -0.49
C ASP A 72 3.98 -6.02 -0.17
N TRP A 73 3.67 -5.80 1.12
CA TRP A 73 3.25 -4.52 1.69
C TRP A 73 4.42 -3.69 2.21
N ILE A 74 5.61 -4.28 2.33
CA ILE A 74 6.74 -3.69 3.05
C ILE A 74 8.06 -3.70 2.29
N ALA A 75 8.05 -4.01 0.99
CA ALA A 75 9.20 -3.78 0.13
C ALA A 75 9.32 -2.28 -0.20
N TYR A 76 10.43 -1.66 0.15
CA TYR A 76 10.68 -0.24 -0.03
C TYR A 76 11.88 0.06 -0.91
N THR A 77 12.80 -0.86 -1.05
CA THR A 77 14.07 -0.69 -1.77
C THR A 77 14.23 -1.72 -2.87
N VAL A 78 15.17 -1.49 -3.77
CA VAL A 78 15.49 -2.46 -4.84
C VAL A 78 16.00 -3.77 -4.27
N GLU A 79 16.72 -3.74 -3.16
CA GLU A 79 17.21 -4.93 -2.46
C GLU A 79 16.05 -5.80 -1.96
N ASP A 80 14.96 -5.18 -1.51
CA ASP A 80 13.75 -5.90 -1.09
C ASP A 80 13.13 -6.67 -2.26
N VAL A 81 12.92 -6.00 -3.40
CA VAL A 81 12.32 -6.66 -4.57
C VAL A 81 13.25 -7.69 -5.21
N GLU A 82 14.57 -7.50 -5.15
CA GLU A 82 15.54 -8.51 -5.58
C GLU A 82 15.45 -9.78 -4.72
N ARG A 83 15.32 -9.64 -3.41
CA ARG A 83 15.05 -10.76 -2.50
C ARG A 83 13.75 -11.47 -2.89
N ASP A 84 12.68 -10.73 -3.13
CA ASP A 84 11.38 -11.31 -3.46
C ASP A 84 11.42 -12.04 -4.80
N ILE A 85 12.10 -11.49 -5.80
CA ILE A 85 12.34 -12.17 -7.08
C ILE A 85 13.04 -13.51 -6.83
N ARG A 86 14.12 -13.54 -6.04
CA ARG A 86 14.84 -14.80 -5.74
C ARG A 86 13.99 -15.83 -5.01
N LEU A 87 13.15 -15.37 -4.05
CA LEU A 87 12.31 -16.27 -3.25
C LEU A 87 11.14 -16.85 -4.04
N PHE A 88 10.57 -16.10 -4.99
CA PHE A 88 9.28 -16.44 -5.57
C PHE A 88 9.31 -16.76 -7.08
N SER A 89 10.41 -16.53 -7.80
CA SER A 89 10.50 -16.85 -9.23
C SER A 89 10.19 -18.32 -9.50
N GLY A 90 9.25 -18.56 -10.44
CA GLY A 90 8.82 -19.90 -10.82
C GLY A 90 7.99 -20.66 -9.76
N ARG A 91 7.58 -19.98 -8.67
CA ARG A 91 6.89 -20.62 -7.53
C ARG A 91 5.49 -20.07 -7.27
N ILE A 92 5.09 -19.01 -7.96
CA ILE A 92 3.81 -18.30 -7.77
C ILE A 92 3.19 -17.96 -9.11
N ASN A 93 1.86 -17.73 -9.12
CA ASN A 93 1.14 -17.31 -10.32
C ASN A 93 1.04 -15.78 -10.43
N GLN A 94 1.11 -15.05 -9.30
CA GLN A 94 1.09 -13.59 -9.29
C GLN A 94 1.88 -13.04 -8.10
N PHE A 95 2.68 -12.00 -8.35
CA PHE A 95 3.33 -11.17 -7.33
C PHE A 95 2.74 -9.78 -7.36
N VAL A 96 2.19 -9.31 -6.25
CA VAL A 96 1.62 -7.96 -6.15
C VAL A 96 2.58 -7.07 -5.35
N PHE A 97 3.13 -6.08 -6.00
CA PHE A 97 3.98 -5.06 -5.39
C PHE A 97 3.17 -3.82 -5.02
N ILE A 98 3.19 -3.44 -3.75
CA ILE A 98 2.56 -2.21 -3.29
C ILE A 98 3.54 -1.04 -3.43
N SER A 99 3.35 -0.28 -4.49
CA SER A 99 4.09 0.95 -4.78
C SER A 99 3.44 2.17 -4.10
N SER A 100 3.39 3.31 -4.77
CA SER A 100 2.78 4.55 -4.27
C SER A 100 2.46 5.51 -5.41
N ALA A 101 1.35 6.21 -5.33
CA ALA A 101 1.03 7.32 -6.23
C ALA A 101 2.02 8.50 -6.11
N SER A 102 2.84 8.54 -5.05
CA SER A 102 3.93 9.51 -4.94
C SER A 102 5.05 9.32 -5.96
N ALA A 103 5.09 8.17 -6.65
CA ALA A 103 6.02 7.87 -7.73
C ALA A 103 5.73 8.71 -9.00
N TYR A 104 4.49 9.15 -9.21
CA TYR A 104 4.15 9.97 -10.36
C TYR A 104 4.88 11.30 -10.39
N GLN A 105 5.03 11.84 -11.59
CA GLN A 105 5.81 13.04 -11.88
C GLN A 105 5.46 14.24 -10.98
N LYS A 106 6.49 14.84 -10.39
CA LYS A 106 6.39 16.04 -9.55
C LYS A 106 7.41 17.11 -10.03
N PRO A 107 6.96 18.37 -10.25
CA PRO A 107 5.57 18.79 -10.25
C PRO A 107 4.79 18.15 -11.40
N PRO A 108 3.46 17.94 -11.24
CA PRO A 108 2.65 17.34 -12.30
C PRO A 108 2.56 18.32 -13.48
N LYS A 109 2.72 17.83 -14.70
CA LYS A 109 2.53 18.62 -15.92
C LYS A 109 1.05 18.79 -16.28
N TYR A 110 0.21 17.89 -15.77
CA TYR A 110 -1.22 17.89 -16.01
C TYR A 110 -1.94 17.53 -14.71
N TYR A 111 -3.13 18.07 -14.52
CA TYR A 111 -3.87 17.89 -13.26
C TYR A 111 -4.46 16.48 -13.10
N LEU A 112 -4.79 15.81 -14.21
CA LEU A 112 -5.29 14.44 -14.18
C LEU A 112 -4.11 13.48 -14.17
N ILE A 113 -3.98 12.73 -13.08
CA ILE A 113 -2.96 11.70 -12.90
C ILE A 113 -3.58 10.35 -13.24
N THR A 114 -2.96 9.64 -14.17
CA THR A 114 -3.34 8.28 -14.58
C THR A 114 -2.14 7.36 -14.52
N GLU A 115 -2.32 6.08 -14.76
CA GLU A 115 -1.24 5.09 -14.78
C GLU A 115 -0.18 5.39 -15.85
N GLU A 116 -0.56 6.11 -16.91
CA GLU A 116 0.36 6.57 -17.99
C GLU A 116 1.17 7.79 -17.60
N THR A 117 0.85 8.46 -16.48
CA THR A 117 1.63 9.60 -16.00
C THR A 117 3.07 9.15 -15.72
N PRO A 118 4.09 9.86 -16.24
CA PRO A 118 5.48 9.48 -16.04
C PRO A 118 5.85 9.35 -14.55
N LEU A 119 6.76 8.43 -14.25
CA LEU A 119 7.28 8.24 -12.92
C LEU A 119 8.52 9.09 -12.73
N GLU A 120 8.40 10.17 -11.97
CA GLU A 120 9.48 11.12 -11.72
C GLU A 120 9.20 11.92 -10.44
N ASN A 121 9.95 11.69 -9.38
CA ASN A 121 9.84 12.49 -8.17
C ASN A 121 11.23 12.83 -7.60
N PRO A 122 11.79 13.99 -7.93
CA PRO A 122 13.12 14.38 -7.47
C PRO A 122 13.15 14.78 -5.99
N PHE A 123 11.99 15.07 -5.37
CA PHE A 123 11.90 15.69 -4.05
C PHE A 123 11.95 14.66 -2.91
N TRP A 124 11.46 13.45 -3.12
CA TRP A 124 11.29 12.48 -2.04
C TRP A 124 12.01 11.15 -2.34
N LYS A 125 12.96 10.79 -1.47
CA LYS A 125 13.73 9.55 -1.61
C LYS A 125 12.84 8.31 -1.68
N TYR A 126 11.84 8.22 -0.81
CA TYR A 126 10.88 7.13 -0.82
C TYR A 126 10.23 6.90 -2.20
N SER A 127 9.82 7.99 -2.86
CA SER A 127 9.22 7.89 -4.20
C SER A 127 10.22 7.40 -5.24
N ARG A 128 11.48 7.87 -5.17
CA ARG A 128 12.54 7.39 -6.07
C ARG A 128 12.84 5.92 -5.85
N ASP A 129 12.87 5.47 -4.59
CA ASP A 129 13.07 4.06 -4.26
C ASP A 129 11.93 3.21 -4.83
N LYS A 130 10.66 3.64 -4.68
CA LYS A 130 9.51 2.94 -5.28
C LYS A 130 9.59 2.90 -6.81
N ILE A 131 10.00 3.99 -7.46
CA ILE A 131 10.23 4.01 -8.93
C ILE A 131 11.30 2.98 -9.32
N THR A 132 12.39 2.91 -8.59
CA THR A 132 13.46 1.93 -8.85
C THR A 132 12.95 0.49 -8.69
N CYS A 133 12.13 0.23 -7.66
CA CYS A 133 11.49 -1.07 -7.46
C CYS A 133 10.58 -1.44 -8.64
N GLU A 134 9.71 -0.52 -9.07
CA GLU A 134 8.82 -0.77 -10.21
C GLU A 134 9.60 -1.08 -11.48
N ASN A 135 10.60 -0.27 -11.81
CA ASN A 135 11.45 -0.48 -12.98
C ASN A 135 12.14 -1.84 -12.94
N ARG A 136 12.67 -2.24 -11.78
CA ARG A 136 13.35 -3.54 -11.62
C ARG A 136 12.38 -4.71 -11.79
N LEU A 137 11.18 -4.64 -11.19
CA LEU A 137 10.16 -5.67 -11.30
C LEU A 137 9.63 -5.79 -12.74
N MET A 138 9.39 -4.67 -13.42
CA MET A 138 8.98 -4.66 -14.83
C MET A 138 10.06 -5.19 -15.76
N GLN A 139 11.34 -4.91 -15.48
CA GLN A 139 12.45 -5.53 -16.20
C GLN A 139 12.42 -7.06 -16.03
N GLU A 140 12.24 -7.56 -14.79
CA GLU A 140 12.16 -9.00 -14.53
C GLU A 140 10.96 -9.66 -15.21
N TYR A 141 9.82 -8.95 -15.27
CA TYR A 141 8.66 -9.41 -16.05
C TYR A 141 8.99 -9.56 -17.54
N HIS A 142 9.65 -8.56 -18.15
CA HIS A 142 10.00 -8.60 -19.57
C HIS A 142 11.03 -9.69 -19.89
N ASP A 143 12.08 -9.79 -19.07
CA ASP A 143 13.24 -10.66 -19.32
C ASP A 143 12.96 -12.13 -18.93
N HIS A 144 12.29 -12.34 -17.79
CA HIS A 144 12.13 -13.67 -17.19
C HIS A 144 10.69 -14.07 -16.89
N LYS A 145 9.72 -13.23 -17.27
CA LYS A 145 8.28 -13.49 -17.05
C LYS A 145 7.89 -13.59 -15.58
N PHE A 146 8.57 -12.85 -14.69
CA PHE A 146 8.16 -12.74 -13.30
C PHE A 146 6.75 -12.12 -13.23
N PRO A 147 5.75 -12.78 -12.62
CA PRO A 147 4.33 -12.44 -12.80
C PRO A 147 3.89 -11.26 -11.93
N VAL A 148 4.49 -10.08 -12.11
CA VAL A 148 4.24 -8.91 -11.28
C VAL A 148 2.97 -8.15 -11.68
N THR A 149 2.25 -7.66 -10.67
CA THR A 149 1.23 -6.62 -10.75
C THR A 149 1.63 -5.49 -9.81
N ILE A 150 1.64 -4.25 -10.28
CA ILE A 150 2.03 -3.08 -9.49
C ILE A 150 0.78 -2.33 -9.05
N ILE A 151 0.70 -2.00 -7.75
CA ILE A 151 -0.41 -1.21 -7.19
C ILE A 151 0.13 0.10 -6.64
N ARG A 152 -0.48 1.22 -7.04
CA ARG A 152 -0.11 2.57 -6.60
C ARG A 152 -1.21 3.17 -5.72
N PRO A 153 -1.23 2.93 -4.39
CA PRO A 153 -2.16 3.59 -3.49
C PRO A 153 -1.88 5.10 -3.42
N SER A 154 -2.96 5.88 -3.30
CA SER A 154 -2.90 7.30 -2.97
C SER A 154 -3.01 7.51 -1.46
N LEU A 155 -3.52 8.66 -0.98
CA LEU A 155 -3.73 8.90 0.44
C LEU A 155 -4.86 8.01 0.96
N THR A 156 -4.48 6.89 1.52
CA THR A 156 -5.42 5.93 2.10
C THR A 156 -5.58 6.19 3.59
N TYR A 157 -6.81 6.20 4.06
CA TYR A 157 -7.17 6.41 5.46
C TYR A 157 -8.09 5.28 5.98
N GLY A 158 -8.32 5.26 7.27
CA GLY A 158 -9.11 4.21 7.91
C GLY A 158 -9.26 4.44 9.40
N PRO A 159 -9.76 3.47 10.18
CA PRO A 159 -10.10 3.64 11.58
C PRO A 159 -8.97 4.16 12.48
N SER A 160 -7.72 3.97 12.07
CA SER A 160 -6.56 4.35 12.88
C SER A 160 -5.76 5.52 12.28
N GLN A 161 -6.20 6.10 11.18
CA GLN A 161 -5.52 7.21 10.52
C GLN A 161 -6.52 8.19 9.91
N ILE A 162 -6.47 9.42 10.38
CA ILE A 162 -7.27 10.51 9.88
C ILE A 162 -6.66 11.04 8.58
N PRO A 163 -7.44 11.40 7.55
CA PRO A 163 -6.94 11.86 6.26
C PRO A 163 -6.45 13.32 6.29
N LEU A 164 -5.82 13.74 7.37
CA LEU A 164 -5.28 15.08 7.53
C LEU A 164 -3.75 15.07 7.50
N ILE A 165 -3.18 16.07 6.89
CA ILE A 165 -1.74 16.37 6.94
C ILE A 165 -1.47 17.50 7.94
N GLY A 166 -0.20 17.72 8.28
CA GLY A 166 0.18 18.75 9.25
C GLY A 166 0.42 18.21 10.67
N ALA A 167 0.17 16.92 10.91
CA ALA A 167 0.59 16.24 12.14
C ALA A 167 1.91 15.49 11.94
N SER A 168 2.66 15.26 13.02
CA SER A 168 3.82 14.39 12.97
C SER A 168 3.40 12.91 13.02
N TRP A 169 4.25 12.02 12.52
CA TRP A 169 4.04 10.58 12.64
C TRP A 169 3.92 10.09 14.09
N ALA A 170 4.60 10.79 15.01
CA ALA A 170 4.53 10.49 16.44
C ALA A 170 3.21 10.94 17.08
N HIS A 171 2.58 11.98 16.53
CA HIS A 171 1.36 12.57 17.07
C HIS A 171 0.31 12.79 15.95
N PRO A 172 -0.20 11.73 15.31
CA PRO A 172 -1.10 11.85 14.16
C PRO A 172 -2.44 12.51 14.50
N TYR A 173 -2.85 12.48 15.77
CA TYR A 173 -4.10 13.08 16.24
C TYR A 173 -3.98 14.56 16.61
N ALA A 174 -2.78 15.14 16.61
CA ALA A 174 -2.56 16.51 17.08
C ALA A 174 -3.37 17.58 16.34
N VAL A 175 -3.60 17.41 15.03
CA VAL A 175 -4.42 18.34 14.23
C VAL A 175 -5.87 18.32 14.71
N VAL A 176 -6.45 17.14 14.91
CA VAL A 176 -7.82 16.97 15.41
C VAL A 176 -7.97 17.52 16.83
N ASP A 177 -6.99 17.28 17.69
CA ASP A 177 -7.00 17.79 19.06
C ASP A 177 -6.99 19.32 19.09
N ARG A 178 -6.19 19.97 18.21
CA ARG A 178 -6.20 21.41 18.04
C ARG A 178 -7.56 21.92 17.54
N MET A 179 -8.18 21.25 16.54
CA MET A 179 -9.52 21.58 16.06
C MET A 179 -10.54 21.57 17.20
N LYS A 180 -10.55 20.52 18.02
CA LYS A 180 -11.45 20.40 19.17
C LYS A 180 -11.28 21.50 20.22
N ARG A 181 -10.09 22.08 20.33
CA ARG A 181 -9.81 23.21 21.22
C ARG A 181 -10.07 24.58 20.57
N GLY A 182 -10.54 24.63 19.31
CA GLY A 182 -10.70 25.88 18.56
C GLY A 182 -9.38 26.56 18.19
N GLU A 183 -8.28 25.81 18.17
CA GLU A 183 -6.97 26.35 17.83
C GLU A 183 -6.73 26.32 16.32
N LYS A 184 -5.92 27.24 15.82
CA LYS A 184 -5.53 27.28 14.40
C LYS A 184 -4.78 26.03 14.00
N VAL A 185 -5.12 25.48 12.84
CA VAL A 185 -4.44 24.37 12.16
C VAL A 185 -3.83 24.85 10.85
N ILE A 186 -2.82 24.13 10.39
CA ILE A 186 -2.14 24.41 9.11
C ILE A 186 -2.86 23.65 8.02
N VAL A 187 -3.31 24.36 6.97
CA VAL A 187 -3.83 23.79 5.74
C VAL A 187 -2.75 23.88 4.66
N PRO A 188 -2.57 22.88 3.79
CA PRO A 188 -1.57 22.91 2.74
C PRO A 188 -1.81 24.01 1.71
N GLY A 189 -0.76 24.79 1.41
CA GLY A 189 -0.82 25.87 0.44
C GLY A 189 -1.86 26.93 0.84
N ASP A 190 -2.77 27.24 -0.08
CA ASP A 190 -3.92 28.11 0.11
C ASP A 190 -5.25 27.33 0.33
N GLY A 191 -5.18 26.03 0.51
CA GLY A 191 -6.33 25.15 0.71
C GLY A 191 -7.04 24.71 -0.58
N THR A 192 -6.71 25.28 -1.74
CA THR A 192 -7.44 25.03 -2.99
C THR A 192 -6.92 23.82 -3.78
N SER A 193 -5.73 23.32 -3.46
CA SER A 193 -5.16 22.16 -4.14
C SER A 193 -6.06 20.94 -4.00
N LEU A 194 -6.29 20.24 -5.13
CA LEU A 194 -7.15 19.07 -5.19
C LEU A 194 -6.41 17.83 -4.66
N TRP A 195 -7.19 16.97 -4.01
CA TRP A 195 -6.71 15.69 -3.50
C TRP A 195 -7.78 14.60 -3.59
N VAL A 196 -7.34 13.33 -3.56
CA VAL A 196 -8.22 12.16 -3.46
C VAL A 196 -7.91 11.40 -2.19
N LEU A 197 -8.96 10.97 -1.49
CA LEU A 197 -8.89 10.18 -0.26
C LEU A 197 -9.48 8.80 -0.54
N THR A 198 -8.80 7.75 -0.11
CA THR A 198 -9.28 6.38 -0.31
C THR A 198 -9.50 5.70 1.03
N TRP A 199 -10.74 5.28 1.30
CA TRP A 199 -11.01 4.46 2.48
C TRP A 199 -10.36 3.09 2.33
N ASN A 200 -9.72 2.57 3.36
CA ASN A 200 -8.96 1.33 3.28
C ASN A 200 -9.79 0.10 2.85
N ALA A 201 -11.09 0.05 3.19
CA ALA A 201 -11.96 -1.02 2.73
C ALA A 201 -12.31 -0.89 1.23
N ASP A 202 -12.39 0.33 0.69
CA ASP A 202 -12.58 0.55 -0.75
C ASP A 202 -11.31 0.19 -1.52
N PHE A 203 -10.14 0.54 -0.99
CA PHE A 203 -8.87 0.05 -1.51
C PHE A 203 -8.84 -1.49 -1.55
N ALA A 204 -9.29 -2.14 -0.47
CA ALA A 204 -9.34 -3.60 -0.40
C ALA A 204 -10.23 -4.22 -1.49
N ARG A 205 -11.38 -3.60 -1.80
CA ARG A 205 -12.26 -4.04 -2.91
C ARG A 205 -11.57 -3.92 -4.27
N GLY A 206 -10.88 -2.80 -4.51
CA GLY A 206 -10.10 -2.62 -5.75
C GLY A 206 -9.00 -3.67 -5.88
N LEU A 207 -8.23 -3.89 -4.82
CA LEU A 207 -7.20 -4.92 -4.80
C LEU A 207 -7.77 -6.31 -5.02
N ALA A 208 -8.89 -6.67 -4.37
CA ALA A 208 -9.51 -7.98 -4.51
C ALA A 208 -9.88 -8.32 -5.97
N GLY A 209 -10.27 -7.32 -6.78
CA GLY A 209 -10.55 -7.51 -8.20
C GLY A 209 -9.31 -7.79 -9.07
N LEU A 210 -8.12 -7.51 -8.54
CA LEU A 210 -6.84 -7.74 -9.22
C LEU A 210 -6.16 -9.04 -8.77
N LEU A 211 -6.54 -9.58 -7.62
CA LEU A 211 -5.97 -10.81 -7.10
C LEU A 211 -6.39 -12.02 -7.96
N GLY A 212 -5.41 -12.75 -8.49
CA GLY A 212 -5.63 -13.90 -9.38
C GLY A 212 -6.09 -13.53 -10.80
N ASN A 213 -6.06 -12.25 -11.16
CA ASN A 213 -6.40 -11.78 -12.49
C ASN A 213 -5.17 -11.80 -13.40
N GLU A 214 -5.10 -12.76 -14.31
CA GLU A 214 -3.98 -12.90 -15.26
C GLU A 214 -3.79 -11.65 -16.14
N LYS A 215 -4.84 -10.89 -16.41
CA LYS A 215 -4.76 -9.63 -17.18
C LYS A 215 -4.11 -8.49 -16.41
N ALA A 216 -3.95 -8.64 -15.11
CA ALA A 216 -3.25 -7.66 -14.29
C ALA A 216 -1.74 -7.89 -14.24
N ILE A 217 -1.25 -9.02 -14.76
CA ILE A 217 0.17 -9.35 -14.76
C ILE A 217 0.90 -8.51 -15.81
N GLY A 218 1.96 -7.84 -15.40
CA GLY A 218 2.73 -6.92 -16.23
C GLY A 218 2.16 -5.50 -16.28
N GLU A 219 1.11 -5.22 -15.49
CA GLU A 219 0.42 -3.93 -15.48
C GLU A 219 0.54 -3.22 -14.13
N ALA A 220 0.35 -1.89 -14.16
CA ALA A 220 0.28 -1.05 -12.96
C ALA A 220 -1.12 -0.44 -12.84
N PHE A 221 -1.63 -0.40 -11.60
CA PHE A 221 -2.97 0.11 -11.30
C PHE A 221 -2.92 1.15 -10.19
N GLN A 222 -3.65 2.22 -10.37
CA GLN A 222 -3.95 3.19 -9.32
C GLN A 222 -5.28 2.83 -8.67
N ILE A 223 -5.29 2.56 -7.38
CA ILE A 223 -6.52 2.34 -6.62
C ILE A 223 -6.79 3.57 -5.77
N THR A 224 -7.84 4.32 -6.13
CA THR A 224 -8.23 5.56 -5.49
C THR A 224 -9.74 5.77 -5.56
N SER A 225 -10.26 6.74 -4.77
CA SER A 225 -11.66 7.17 -4.86
C SER A 225 -11.90 8.02 -6.11
N ASP A 226 -13.14 8.03 -6.59
CA ASP A 226 -13.59 8.94 -7.65
C ASP A 226 -13.85 10.36 -7.12
N GLU A 227 -13.97 10.53 -5.81
CA GLU A 227 -14.22 11.82 -5.18
C GLU A 227 -12.95 12.66 -5.12
N VAL A 228 -13.04 13.88 -5.66
CA VAL A 228 -11.96 14.86 -5.67
C VAL A 228 -12.35 16.03 -4.77
N LEU A 229 -11.56 16.31 -3.75
CA LEU A 229 -11.79 17.36 -2.78
C LEU A 229 -10.60 18.33 -2.74
N SER A 230 -10.88 19.62 -2.45
CA SER A 230 -9.81 20.53 -2.05
C SER A 230 -9.40 20.27 -0.59
N TRP A 231 -8.20 20.72 -0.20
CA TRP A 231 -7.80 20.62 1.20
C TRP A 231 -8.74 21.36 2.13
N ASP A 232 -9.27 22.53 1.72
CA ASP A 232 -10.28 23.26 2.51
C ASP A 232 -11.53 22.41 2.74
N GLN A 233 -12.02 21.72 1.71
CA GLN A 233 -13.16 20.82 1.86
C GLN A 233 -12.83 19.64 2.81
N ILE A 234 -11.67 19.02 2.68
CA ILE A 234 -11.24 17.91 3.57
C ILE A 234 -11.19 18.38 5.03
N PHE A 235 -10.65 19.57 5.29
CA PHE A 235 -10.59 20.12 6.63
C PHE A 235 -11.98 20.50 7.15
N LEU A 236 -12.84 21.09 6.30
CA LEU A 236 -14.21 21.47 6.66
C LEU A 236 -15.04 20.22 7.02
N GLU A 237 -15.03 19.19 6.19
CA GLU A 237 -15.71 17.91 6.47
C GLU A 237 -15.23 17.29 7.79
N THR A 238 -13.93 17.37 8.05
CA THR A 238 -13.38 16.88 9.31
C THR A 238 -13.90 17.70 10.50
N TYR A 239 -13.95 19.03 10.38
CA TYR A 239 -14.52 19.91 11.39
C TYR A 239 -15.98 19.57 11.70
N GLN A 240 -16.80 19.42 10.67
CA GLN A 240 -18.22 19.06 10.81
C GLN A 240 -18.39 17.69 11.48
N ALA A 241 -17.59 16.69 11.07
CA ALA A 241 -17.62 15.37 11.68
C ALA A 241 -17.21 15.34 13.17
N LEU A 242 -16.41 16.32 13.61
CA LEU A 242 -16.00 16.48 15.00
C LEU A 242 -17.04 17.23 15.84
N GLY A 243 -18.03 17.87 15.22
CA GLY A 243 -19.05 18.69 15.89
C GLY A 243 -18.48 19.98 16.49
N VAL A 244 -17.47 20.58 15.89
CA VAL A 244 -16.80 21.81 16.34
C VAL A 244 -16.83 22.90 15.26
#